data_dee71f47f61a767fb10f1029bb7c2282
#
_entry.id   dee71f47f61a767fb10f1029bb7c2282
#
_cell.length_a   1.000
_cell.length_b   1.000
_cell.length_c   1.000
_cell.angle_alpha   90.00
_cell.angle_beta   90.00
_cell.angle_gamma   90.00
#
_symmetry.space_group_name_H-M   'P 1'
#
loop_
_entity.id
_entity.type
_entity.pdbx_description
1 polymer ?
#
loop_
_entity_poly.entity_id
_entity_poly.type
_entity_poly.pdbx_seq_one_letter_code
_entity_poly.pdbx_strand_id
1 'polypeptide(L)'
;FTFNNPLKNFYFKYIKRQNPYSEIAVNDLLMKFKENIKIIKGDTNKILKELNLQNIEYIFIDGGHNYNTVKNDLFYSKKFISENGIILCDDYDLSYAPGVKQAIDEFVKENNCKFELILDRFAKIEL
;
A
#
# COMPACT_ATOMS: atom_id res chain seq x y z
N PHE A 1 8.80 -15.96 0.11
CA PHE A 1 9.50 -14.87 -0.61
C PHE A 1 10.98 -15.14 -0.54
N THR A 2 11.61 -15.34 -1.66
CA THR A 2 13.06 -15.41 -1.78
C THR A 2 13.51 -14.14 -2.48
N PHE A 3 14.51 -13.46 -1.92
CA PHE A 3 15.15 -12.37 -2.64
C PHE A 3 15.73 -12.90 -3.96
N ASN A 4 15.67 -12.12 -5.04
CA ASN A 4 16.39 -12.43 -6.27
C ASN A 4 17.92 -12.42 -6.11
N ASN A 5 18.42 -12.09 -4.93
CA ASN A 5 19.85 -12.10 -4.59
C ASN A 5 20.15 -13.25 -3.62
N PRO A 6 20.88 -14.30 -4.05
CA PRO A 6 21.19 -15.46 -3.22
C PRO A 6 22.03 -15.13 -1.98
N LEU A 7 22.87 -14.11 -2.01
CA LEU A 7 23.65 -13.65 -0.84
C LEU A 7 22.75 -13.02 0.22
N LYS A 8 21.74 -12.24 -0.18
CA LYS A 8 20.74 -11.71 0.76
C LYS A 8 19.93 -12.83 1.40
N ASN A 9 19.51 -13.83 0.62
CA ASN A 9 18.79 -15.00 1.15
C ASN A 9 19.64 -15.77 2.15
N PHE A 10 20.91 -16.00 1.84
CA PHE A 10 21.85 -16.67 2.74
C PHE A 10 22.03 -15.88 4.05
N TYR A 11 22.28 -14.55 3.95
CA TYR A 11 22.45 -13.68 5.11
C TYR A 11 21.24 -13.72 6.05
N PHE A 12 20.04 -13.52 5.53
CA PHE A 12 18.83 -13.54 6.37
C PHE A 12 18.52 -14.94 6.92
N LYS A 13 18.69 -15.98 6.12
CA LYS A 13 18.38 -17.36 6.53
C LYS A 13 19.36 -17.92 7.57
N TYR A 14 20.67 -17.66 7.42
CA TYR A 14 21.70 -18.35 8.21
C TYR A 14 22.40 -17.45 9.24
N ILE A 15 22.54 -16.15 8.97
CA ILE A 15 23.23 -15.22 9.87
C ILE A 15 22.23 -14.52 10.78
N LYS A 16 21.22 -13.88 10.22
CA LYS A 16 20.17 -13.21 11.00
C LYS A 16 19.16 -14.19 11.59
N ARG A 17 19.00 -15.37 11.02
CA ARG A 17 17.99 -16.38 11.38
C ARG A 17 16.57 -15.81 11.47
N GLN A 18 16.32 -14.77 10.70
CA GLN A 18 15.06 -14.03 10.64
C GLN A 18 14.59 -13.97 9.20
N ASN A 19 13.32 -14.22 8.98
CA ASN A 19 12.67 -13.86 7.73
C ASN A 19 12.05 -12.46 7.92
N PRO A 20 12.62 -11.40 7.32
CA PRO A 20 12.10 -10.03 7.52
C PRO A 20 10.69 -9.84 6.96
N TYR A 21 10.22 -10.79 6.14
CA TYR A 21 8.86 -10.80 5.57
C TYR A 21 7.93 -11.76 6.31
N SER A 22 8.33 -12.29 7.47
CA SER A 22 7.46 -13.14 8.25
C SER A 22 6.50 -12.28 9.07
N GLU A 23 5.27 -12.74 9.19
CA GLU A 23 4.26 -12.14 10.07
C GLU A 23 4.76 -12.04 11.52
N ILE A 24 5.51 -13.04 11.98
CA ILE A 24 6.12 -13.04 13.32
C ILE A 24 7.09 -11.86 13.46
N ALA A 25 8.00 -11.64 12.49
CA ALA A 25 8.96 -10.54 12.57
C ALA A 25 8.27 -9.17 12.54
N VAL A 26 7.20 -9.02 11.78
CA VAL A 26 6.39 -7.79 11.76
C VAL A 26 5.70 -7.57 13.09
N ASN A 27 5.07 -8.60 13.66
CA ASN A 27 4.42 -8.51 14.96
C ASN A 27 5.41 -8.19 16.08
N ASP A 28 6.59 -8.81 16.09
CA ASP A 28 7.65 -8.53 17.08
C ASP A 28 8.14 -7.08 16.98
N LEU A 29 8.32 -6.57 15.75
CA LEU A 29 8.71 -5.18 15.52
C LEU A 29 7.67 -4.18 16.05
N LEU A 30 6.41 -4.49 15.85
CA LEU A 30 5.27 -3.62 16.17
C LEU A 30 4.73 -3.84 17.59
N MET A 31 5.27 -4.81 18.34
CA MET A 31 4.75 -5.21 19.67
C MET A 31 4.59 -4.04 20.64
N LYS A 32 5.53 -3.09 20.67
CA LYS A 32 5.44 -1.90 21.53
C LYS A 32 4.34 -0.91 21.15
N PHE A 33 3.75 -1.05 19.98
CA PHE A 33 2.68 -0.22 19.48
C PHE A 33 1.35 -0.97 19.35
N LYS A 34 1.25 -2.20 19.87
CA LYS A 34 0.11 -3.12 19.69
C LYS A 34 -1.25 -2.50 20.02
N GLU A 35 -1.29 -1.59 20.99
CA GLU A 35 -2.52 -0.88 21.40
C GLU A 35 -3.06 0.06 20.29
N ASN A 36 -2.17 0.53 19.40
CA ASN A 36 -2.48 1.52 18.37
C ASN A 36 -2.47 0.92 16.95
N ILE A 37 -2.16 -0.39 16.81
CA ILE A 37 -1.99 -1.03 15.51
C ILE A 37 -2.92 -2.24 15.41
N LYS A 38 -3.64 -2.33 14.27
CA LYS A 38 -4.39 -3.51 13.88
C LYS A 38 -3.84 -4.05 12.56
N ILE A 39 -3.29 -5.25 12.57
CA ILE A 39 -2.84 -5.94 11.35
C ILE A 39 -3.98 -6.80 10.83
N ILE A 40 -4.36 -6.60 9.56
CA ILE A 40 -5.35 -7.40 8.87
C ILE A 40 -4.66 -8.08 7.70
N LYS A 41 -4.54 -9.41 7.77
CA LYS A 41 -3.89 -10.20 6.74
C LYS A 41 -4.89 -10.64 5.68
N GLY A 42 -4.55 -10.41 4.41
CA GLY A 42 -5.33 -10.93 3.29
C GLY A 42 -5.11 -10.18 1.99
N ASP A 43 -5.93 -10.55 1.02
CA ASP A 43 -6.00 -9.93 -0.30
C ASP A 43 -6.91 -8.71 -0.24
N THR A 44 -6.40 -7.53 -0.57
CA THR A 44 -7.16 -6.27 -0.52
C THR A 44 -8.41 -6.31 -1.40
N ASN A 45 -8.37 -7.03 -2.52
CA ASN A 45 -9.55 -7.22 -3.38
C ASN A 45 -10.72 -7.94 -2.69
N LYS A 46 -10.44 -8.63 -1.57
CA LYS A 46 -11.45 -9.35 -0.79
C LYS A 46 -11.77 -8.65 0.52
N ILE A 47 -10.74 -8.17 1.21
CA ILE A 47 -10.87 -7.68 2.59
C ILE A 47 -11.43 -6.27 2.64
N LEU A 48 -11.01 -5.36 1.75
CA LEU A 48 -11.42 -3.96 1.83
C LEU A 48 -12.94 -3.78 1.81
N LYS A 49 -13.65 -4.62 1.06
CA LYS A 49 -15.13 -4.58 0.99
C LYS A 49 -15.83 -4.94 2.32
N GLU A 50 -15.12 -5.65 3.20
CA GLU A 50 -15.65 -6.11 4.50
C GLU A 50 -15.30 -5.13 5.64
N LEU A 51 -14.41 -4.18 5.37
CA LEU A 51 -14.02 -3.17 6.34
C LEU A 51 -15.07 -2.07 6.42
N ASN A 52 -15.42 -1.71 7.64
CA ASN A 52 -16.25 -0.54 7.93
C ASN A 52 -15.37 0.56 8.54
N LEU A 53 -14.57 1.21 7.69
CA LEU A 53 -13.69 2.31 8.06
C LEU A 53 -14.31 3.63 7.59
N GLN A 54 -14.13 4.68 8.39
CA GLN A 54 -14.61 6.04 8.09
C GLN A 54 -13.66 7.08 8.68
N ASN A 55 -13.65 8.26 8.09
CA ASN A 55 -12.89 9.42 8.56
C ASN A 55 -11.39 9.14 8.71
N ILE A 56 -10.81 8.40 7.77
CA ILE A 56 -9.37 8.15 7.74
C ILE A 56 -8.69 9.40 7.19
N GLU A 57 -7.77 9.98 7.94
CA GLU A 57 -7.04 11.19 7.53
C GLU A 57 -5.93 10.90 6.53
N TYR A 58 -5.34 9.70 6.59
CA TYR A 58 -4.22 9.33 5.73
C TYR A 58 -4.28 7.85 5.34
N ILE A 59 -4.15 7.59 4.04
CA ILE A 59 -4.09 6.24 3.48
C ILE A 59 -2.81 6.11 2.65
N PHE A 60 -2.02 5.07 2.91
CA PHE A 60 -0.86 4.73 2.10
C PHE A 60 -1.12 3.44 1.35
N ILE A 61 -1.03 3.49 0.02
CA ILE A 61 -1.20 2.35 -0.87
C ILE A 61 0.18 1.94 -1.41
N ASP A 62 0.67 0.81 -0.94
CA ASP A 62 1.91 0.16 -1.37
C ASP A 62 1.64 -1.35 -1.53
N GLY A 63 0.77 -1.68 -2.45
CA GLY A 63 0.22 -3.03 -2.63
C GLY A 63 0.59 -3.68 -3.95
N GLY A 64 -0.40 -4.31 -4.59
CA GLY A 64 -0.22 -4.97 -5.89
C GLY A 64 -0.08 -3.98 -7.04
N HIS A 65 0.79 -4.29 -8.01
CA HIS A 65 1.13 -3.41 -9.12
C HIS A 65 0.27 -3.62 -10.39
N ASN A 66 -0.81 -4.39 -10.30
CA ASN A 66 -1.71 -4.52 -11.44
C ASN A 66 -2.86 -3.50 -11.37
N TYR A 67 -3.34 -3.08 -12.53
CA TYR A 67 -4.39 -2.09 -12.68
C TYR A 67 -5.63 -2.36 -11.81
N ASN A 68 -6.15 -3.60 -11.83
CA ASN A 68 -7.38 -3.94 -11.12
C ASN A 68 -7.23 -3.84 -9.60
N THR A 69 -6.08 -4.24 -9.05
CA THR A 69 -5.82 -4.15 -7.61
C THR A 69 -5.72 -2.69 -7.18
N VAL A 70 -4.94 -1.88 -7.89
CA VAL A 70 -4.79 -0.45 -7.57
C VAL A 70 -6.13 0.28 -7.70
N LYS A 71 -6.90 -0.02 -8.74
CA LYS A 71 -8.25 0.55 -8.93
C LYS A 71 -9.19 0.17 -7.78
N ASN A 72 -9.15 -1.07 -7.31
CA ASN A 72 -9.91 -1.52 -6.15
C ASN A 72 -9.48 -0.80 -4.87
N ASP A 73 -8.18 -0.70 -4.64
CA ASP A 73 -7.63 -0.06 -3.44
C ASP A 73 -8.00 1.43 -3.39
N LEU A 74 -7.91 2.14 -4.51
CA LEU A 74 -8.34 3.54 -4.65
C LEU A 74 -9.85 3.71 -4.44
N PHE A 75 -10.67 2.80 -4.98
CA PHE A 75 -12.12 2.83 -4.82
C PHE A 75 -12.54 2.74 -3.35
N TYR A 76 -11.93 1.82 -2.59
CA TYR A 76 -12.23 1.70 -1.15
C TYR A 76 -11.58 2.81 -0.34
N SER A 77 -10.39 3.27 -0.71
CA SER A 77 -9.76 4.43 -0.07
C SER A 77 -10.65 5.66 -0.13
N LYS A 78 -11.28 5.92 -1.28
CA LYS A 78 -12.24 7.03 -1.41
C LYS A 78 -13.43 6.90 -0.46
N LYS A 79 -13.88 5.68 -0.16
CA LYS A 79 -14.99 5.46 0.78
C LYS A 79 -14.60 5.67 2.24
N PHE A 80 -13.32 5.44 2.56
CA PHE A 80 -12.82 5.47 3.92
C PHE A 80 -12.24 6.83 4.32
N ILE A 81 -11.69 7.57 3.34
CA ILE A 81 -10.97 8.82 3.58
C ILE A 81 -11.92 9.93 4.05
N SER A 82 -11.42 10.81 4.92
CA SER A 82 -12.10 12.03 5.33
C SER A 82 -12.04 13.10 4.25
N GLU A 83 -12.87 14.14 4.36
CA GLU A 83 -12.96 15.24 3.40
C GLU A 83 -11.63 15.96 3.12
N ASN A 84 -10.75 16.05 4.13
CA ASN A 84 -9.41 16.66 3.99
C ASN A 84 -8.29 15.62 4.08
N GLY A 85 -8.61 14.36 3.87
CA GLY A 85 -7.64 13.28 3.97
C GLY A 85 -6.75 13.17 2.74
N ILE A 86 -5.62 12.50 2.91
CA ILE A 86 -4.60 12.31 1.88
C ILE A 86 -4.49 10.83 1.56
N ILE A 87 -4.55 10.50 0.27
CA ILE A 87 -4.15 9.18 -0.25
C ILE A 87 -2.77 9.33 -0.88
N LEU A 88 -1.79 8.54 -0.41
CA LEU A 88 -0.46 8.46 -0.98
C LEU A 88 -0.27 7.07 -1.60
N CYS A 89 0.02 7.02 -2.90
CA CYS A 89 0.30 5.77 -3.60
C CYS A 89 1.78 5.69 -3.93
N ASP A 90 2.42 4.55 -3.62
CA ASP A 90 3.80 4.27 -4.05
C ASP A 90 3.83 3.79 -5.50
N ASP A 91 5.03 3.82 -6.07
CA ASP A 91 5.36 3.21 -7.36
C ASP A 91 4.57 3.75 -8.57
N TYR A 92 4.23 5.04 -8.56
CA TYR A 92 3.38 5.68 -9.57
C TYR A 92 3.90 5.51 -11.00
N ASP A 93 5.19 5.65 -11.25
CA ASP A 93 5.75 5.62 -12.60
C ASP A 93 6.82 4.52 -12.79
N LEU A 94 6.46 3.30 -12.42
CA LEU A 94 7.31 2.15 -12.65
C LEU A 94 7.15 1.61 -14.07
N SER A 95 8.24 1.57 -14.84
CA SER A 95 8.24 1.09 -16.23
C SER A 95 7.73 -0.35 -16.40
N TYR A 96 7.90 -1.19 -15.38
CA TYR A 96 7.42 -2.58 -15.38
C TYR A 96 6.00 -2.76 -14.83
N ALA A 97 5.39 -1.70 -14.32
CA ALA A 97 4.06 -1.73 -13.71
C ALA A 97 3.15 -0.58 -14.21
N PRO A 98 2.93 -0.43 -15.53
CA PRO A 98 2.18 0.69 -16.10
C PRO A 98 0.71 0.76 -15.62
N GLY A 99 0.19 -0.36 -15.11
CA GLY A 99 -1.17 -0.42 -14.56
C GLY A 99 -1.37 0.42 -13.30
N VAL A 100 -0.31 0.70 -12.53
CA VAL A 100 -0.37 1.57 -11.34
C VAL A 100 -0.69 2.98 -11.79
N LYS A 101 0.14 3.55 -12.67
CA LYS A 101 -0.05 4.89 -13.23
C LYS A 101 -1.42 5.06 -13.87
N GLN A 102 -1.81 4.10 -14.71
CA GLN A 102 -3.10 4.14 -15.39
C GLN A 102 -4.26 4.23 -14.40
N ALA A 103 -4.28 3.38 -13.36
CA ALA A 103 -5.36 3.36 -12.37
C ALA A 103 -5.43 4.67 -11.57
N ILE A 104 -4.28 5.25 -11.23
CA ILE A 104 -4.20 6.51 -10.49
C ILE A 104 -4.67 7.67 -11.37
N ASP A 105 -4.19 7.78 -12.62
CA ASP A 105 -4.56 8.85 -13.55
C ASP A 105 -6.07 8.84 -13.84
N GLU A 106 -6.65 7.66 -14.06
CA GLU A 106 -8.10 7.51 -14.24
C GLU A 106 -8.86 7.95 -12.99
N PHE A 107 -8.45 7.50 -11.80
CA PHE A 107 -9.09 7.86 -10.54
C PHE A 107 -9.06 9.36 -10.28
N VAL A 108 -7.92 10.01 -10.46
CA VAL A 108 -7.75 11.46 -10.28
C VAL A 108 -8.69 12.23 -11.22
N LYS A 109 -8.73 11.82 -12.49
CA LYS A 109 -9.60 12.44 -13.50
C LYS A 109 -11.08 12.24 -13.22
N GLU A 110 -11.50 11.00 -12.90
CA GLU A 110 -12.91 10.65 -12.65
C GLU A 110 -13.48 11.35 -11.41
N ASN A 111 -12.63 11.64 -10.43
CA ASN A 111 -13.04 12.24 -9.16
C ASN A 111 -12.66 13.71 -9.01
N ASN A 112 -12.05 14.30 -10.05
CA ASN A 112 -11.57 15.69 -10.04
C ASN A 112 -10.68 16.02 -8.82
N CYS A 113 -9.80 15.09 -8.47
CA CYS A 113 -8.91 15.20 -7.32
C CYS A 113 -7.75 16.15 -7.61
N LYS A 114 -7.18 16.74 -6.56
CA LYS A 114 -5.86 17.35 -6.65
C LYS A 114 -4.81 16.26 -6.69
N PHE A 115 -3.81 16.42 -7.54
CA PHE A 115 -2.72 15.48 -7.74
C PHE A 115 -1.38 16.19 -7.63
N GLU A 116 -0.45 15.58 -6.89
CA GLU A 116 0.93 16.01 -6.77
C GLU A 116 1.86 14.79 -6.86
N LEU A 117 2.87 14.85 -7.73
CA LEU A 117 3.92 13.83 -7.80
C LEU A 117 5.06 14.20 -6.86
N ILE A 118 5.36 13.36 -5.89
CA ILE A 118 6.41 13.56 -4.89
C ILE A 118 7.58 12.63 -5.20
N LEU A 119 8.79 13.20 -5.32
CA LEU A 119 10.05 12.48 -5.55
C LEU A 119 10.00 11.56 -6.79
N ASP A 120 9.28 11.94 -7.82
CA ASP A 120 9.07 11.15 -9.06
C ASP A 120 8.60 9.71 -8.82
N ARG A 121 8.01 9.44 -7.65
CA ARG A 121 7.64 8.11 -7.21
C ARG A 121 6.25 8.02 -6.59
N PHE A 122 5.92 8.98 -5.74
CA PHE A 122 4.68 8.91 -4.97
C PHE A 122 3.60 9.80 -5.58
N ALA A 123 2.43 9.24 -5.82
CA ALA A 123 1.25 10.00 -6.18
C ALA A 123 0.49 10.41 -4.93
N LYS A 124 0.49 11.70 -4.60
CA LYS A 124 -0.34 12.29 -3.55
C LYS A 124 -1.65 12.76 -4.15
N ILE A 125 -2.76 12.32 -3.55
CA ILE A 125 -4.12 12.61 -4.02
C ILE A 125 -4.91 13.22 -2.86
N GLU A 126 -5.57 14.34 -3.12
CA GLU A 126 -6.53 15.00 -2.21
C GLU A 126 -7.89 15.05 -2.91
N LEU A 127 -8.94 14.59 -2.22
CA LEU A 127 -10.32 14.59 -2.76
C LEU A 127 -11.01 15.93 -2.58
#